data_3ab8ec70b2545fa75dd8103d352e6a5d
#
_entry.id   3ab8ec70b2545fa75dd8103d352e6a5d
#
_cell.length_a   1.000
_cell.length_b   1.000
_cell.length_c   1.000
_cell.angle_alpha   90.00
_cell.angle_beta   90.00
_cell.angle_gamma   90.00
#
_symmetry.space_group_name_H-M   'P 1'
#
loop_
_entity.id
_entity.type
_entity.pdbx_description
1 polymer ?
#
loop_
_entity_poly.entity_id
_entity_poly.type
_entity_poly.pdbx_seq_one_letter_code
_entity_poly.pdbx_strand_id
1 'polypeptide(L)'
;ISDRPAIGLCHSVPHTVSQIAGYVGLESRDINFSIAGINHMAWVLKLAGGGRDLYPLLREAMENPAISSMDPVRFDIMKRFSYFVTESSEHMSEYVPFYIKNPAEIDRLKIPIREYLTRLERHARAYEIYRDVYIKGLTYRKSEGEILYPQYFGVDSSAEEMTKEYAIEIIDSFVNNRTCEVYAIVENRGAIENLPFAAQVEVPCIVNGNGIRPVCIGALPSQLAALNMSQIQVQQLA
;
A
#
# COMPACT_ATOMS: atom_id res chain seq x y z
N ILE A 1 -15.18 -21.06 -7.39
CA ILE A 1 -15.12 -19.62 -7.05
C ILE A 1 -16.41 -19.02 -7.58
N SER A 2 -17.13 -18.25 -6.77
CA SER A 2 -18.47 -17.75 -7.09
C SER A 2 -18.44 -16.79 -8.29
N ASP A 3 -19.49 -16.81 -9.15
CA ASP A 3 -19.71 -15.85 -10.25
C ASP A 3 -20.04 -14.43 -9.73
N ARG A 4 -19.84 -14.17 -8.45
CA ARG A 4 -20.08 -12.86 -7.86
C ARG A 4 -18.86 -11.96 -8.03
N PRO A 5 -19.04 -10.70 -8.43
CA PRO A 5 -17.93 -9.77 -8.53
C PRO A 5 -17.29 -9.57 -7.15
N ALA A 6 -15.99 -9.67 -7.11
CA ALA A 6 -15.19 -9.42 -5.92
C ALA A 6 -14.15 -8.34 -6.24
N ILE A 7 -13.85 -7.50 -5.25
CA ILE A 7 -12.79 -6.52 -5.31
C ILE A 7 -11.85 -6.70 -4.14
N GLY A 8 -10.58 -6.41 -4.34
CA GLY A 8 -9.63 -6.30 -3.24
C GLY A 8 -9.53 -4.86 -2.75
N LEU A 9 -9.31 -4.70 -1.45
CA LEU A 9 -9.06 -3.41 -0.82
C LEU A 9 -7.72 -3.45 -0.10
N CYS A 10 -6.95 -2.38 -0.20
CA CYS A 10 -5.66 -2.25 0.46
C CYS A 10 -5.45 -0.82 0.95
N HIS A 11 -4.75 -0.67 2.06
CA HIS A 11 -4.41 0.63 2.64
C HIS A 11 -3.08 1.20 2.13
N SER A 12 -2.37 0.50 1.22
CA SER A 12 -1.06 0.92 0.70
C SER A 12 -1.08 2.30 0.04
N VAL A 13 -2.14 2.62 -0.71
CA VAL A 13 -2.27 3.90 -1.40
C VAL A 13 -2.41 5.07 -0.42
N PRO A 14 -3.43 5.14 0.48
CA PRO A 14 -3.55 6.25 1.41
C PRO A 14 -2.38 6.33 2.38
N HIS A 15 -1.81 5.20 2.80
CA HIS A 15 -0.63 5.19 3.63
C HIS A 15 0.58 5.83 2.92
N THR A 16 0.81 5.48 1.66
CA THR A 16 1.87 6.08 0.83
C THR A 16 1.70 7.59 0.68
N VAL A 17 0.47 8.05 0.42
CA VAL A 17 0.19 9.50 0.31
C VAL A 17 0.45 10.23 1.63
N SER A 18 0.08 9.61 2.75
CA SER A 18 0.36 10.16 4.09
C SER A 18 1.86 10.25 4.37
N GLN A 19 2.64 9.24 3.98
CA GLN A 19 4.10 9.27 4.12
C GLN A 19 4.72 10.36 3.25
N ILE A 20 4.32 10.45 1.97
CA ILE A 20 4.80 11.51 1.07
C ILE A 20 4.47 12.89 1.63
N ALA A 21 3.26 13.10 2.16
CA ALA A 21 2.87 14.34 2.80
C ALA A 21 3.85 14.73 3.91
N GLY A 22 4.20 13.77 4.78
CA GLY A 22 5.22 13.95 5.81
C GLY A 22 6.61 14.31 5.26
N TYR A 23 7.02 13.68 4.15
CA TYR A 23 8.33 13.97 3.53
C TYR A 23 8.43 15.36 2.91
N VAL A 24 7.33 15.88 2.37
CA VAL A 24 7.29 17.21 1.73
C VAL A 24 6.73 18.30 2.64
N GLY A 25 6.40 17.99 3.91
CA GLY A 25 5.91 18.93 4.89
C GLY A 25 4.50 19.47 4.61
N LEU A 26 3.62 18.63 4.05
CA LEU A 26 2.23 18.96 3.73
C LEU A 26 1.25 18.07 4.49
N GLU A 27 -0.03 18.43 4.49
CA GLU A 27 -1.11 17.56 4.93
C GLU A 27 -1.60 16.67 3.76
N SER A 28 -1.96 15.42 4.03
CA SER A 28 -2.42 14.48 3.00
C SER A 28 -3.62 14.99 2.21
N ARG A 29 -4.53 15.74 2.86
CA ARG A 29 -5.70 16.34 2.23
C ARG A 29 -5.39 17.42 1.18
N ASP A 30 -4.18 17.98 1.23
CA ASP A 30 -3.74 19.04 0.32
C ASP A 30 -3.02 18.46 -0.92
N ILE A 31 -2.88 17.13 -0.98
CA ILE A 31 -2.22 16.42 -2.06
C ILE A 31 -3.25 15.81 -3.01
N ASN A 32 -3.17 16.18 -4.28
CA ASN A 32 -3.86 15.52 -5.38
C ASN A 32 -2.91 14.51 -6.02
N PHE A 33 -3.35 13.29 -6.19
CA PHE A 33 -2.52 12.21 -6.70
C PHE A 33 -3.26 11.33 -7.70
N SER A 34 -2.49 10.60 -8.51
CA SER A 34 -2.98 9.49 -9.32
C SER A 34 -1.97 8.35 -9.16
N ILE A 35 -2.46 7.21 -8.72
CA ILE A 35 -1.65 6.02 -8.44
C ILE A 35 -2.24 4.85 -9.24
N ALA A 36 -1.39 4.06 -9.90
CA ALA A 36 -1.83 2.88 -10.61
C ALA A 36 -0.71 1.86 -10.77
N GLY A 37 -1.09 0.57 -10.83
CA GLY A 37 -0.18 -0.55 -10.99
C GLY A 37 -0.84 -1.84 -10.55
N ILE A 38 -0.10 -2.69 -9.85
CA ILE A 38 -0.66 -3.84 -9.14
C ILE A 38 -0.59 -3.63 -7.64
N ASN A 39 -1.39 -4.36 -6.88
CA ASN A 39 -1.38 -4.25 -5.42
C ASN A 39 0.04 -4.46 -4.88
N HIS A 40 0.47 -3.60 -3.96
CA HIS A 40 1.82 -3.54 -3.39
C HIS A 40 2.93 -3.16 -4.38
N MET A 41 2.62 -2.86 -5.63
CA MET A 41 3.54 -2.28 -6.61
C MET A 41 2.76 -1.36 -7.56
N ALA A 42 2.05 -0.39 -6.99
CA ALA A 42 1.43 0.70 -7.73
C ALA A 42 2.33 1.95 -7.69
N TRP A 43 2.24 2.78 -8.69
CA TRP A 43 3.15 3.89 -8.95
C TRP A 43 2.44 5.22 -8.79
N VAL A 44 3.05 6.15 -8.11
CA VAL A 44 2.57 7.53 -7.99
C VAL A 44 2.83 8.24 -9.31
N LEU A 45 1.87 8.20 -10.22
CA LEU A 45 1.99 8.75 -11.58
C LEU A 45 1.86 10.27 -11.59
N LYS A 46 1.03 10.80 -10.68
CA LYS A 46 0.81 12.23 -10.50
C LYS A 46 0.83 12.56 -9.01
N LEU A 47 1.50 13.63 -8.68
CA LEU A 47 1.59 14.16 -7.33
C LEU A 47 1.55 15.69 -7.41
N ALA A 48 0.49 16.31 -6.91
CA ALA A 48 0.29 17.76 -7.03
C ALA A 48 -0.34 18.34 -5.75
N GLY A 49 -0.05 19.59 -5.46
CA GLY A 49 -0.65 20.35 -4.35
C GLY A 49 -0.55 21.84 -4.61
N GLY A 50 -1.60 22.58 -4.24
CA GLY A 50 -1.63 24.02 -4.50
C GLY A 50 -1.46 24.41 -5.97
N GLY A 51 -1.90 23.55 -6.90
CA GLY A 51 -1.76 23.74 -8.34
C GLY A 51 -0.35 23.51 -8.90
N ARG A 52 0.57 22.93 -8.13
CA ARG A 52 1.95 22.67 -8.52
C ARG A 52 2.28 21.18 -8.49
N ASP A 53 3.19 20.75 -9.35
CA ASP A 53 3.82 19.43 -9.25
C ASP A 53 4.67 19.36 -7.97
N LEU A 54 4.46 18.32 -7.16
CA LEU A 54 5.19 18.08 -5.91
C LEU A 54 6.38 17.12 -6.08
N TYR A 55 6.57 16.51 -7.24
CA TYR A 55 7.72 15.64 -7.48
C TYR A 55 9.07 16.35 -7.31
N PRO A 56 9.24 17.64 -7.67
CA PRO A 56 10.47 18.37 -7.34
C PRO A 56 10.76 18.42 -5.84
N LEU A 57 9.74 18.66 -4.99
CA LEU A 57 9.89 18.66 -3.53
C LEU A 57 10.22 17.26 -2.99
N LEU A 58 9.60 16.22 -3.54
CA LEU A 58 9.89 14.85 -3.14
C LEU A 58 11.32 14.42 -3.53
N ARG A 59 11.84 14.91 -4.65
CA ARG A 59 13.25 14.71 -5.03
C ARG A 59 14.20 15.48 -4.11
N GLU A 60 13.86 16.68 -3.71
CA GLU A 60 14.61 17.43 -2.71
C GLU A 60 14.63 16.71 -1.36
N ALA A 61 13.46 16.21 -0.90
CA ALA A 61 13.36 15.41 0.31
C ALA A 61 14.24 14.15 0.26
N MET A 62 14.36 13.50 -0.89
CA MET A 62 15.25 12.34 -1.10
C MET A 62 16.72 12.66 -0.84
N GLU A 63 17.18 13.88 -1.09
CA GLU A 63 18.58 14.30 -0.84
C GLU A 63 18.85 14.56 0.66
N ASN A 64 17.80 14.63 1.48
CA ASN A 64 17.94 14.76 2.93
C ASN A 64 18.13 13.37 3.58
N PRO A 65 19.29 13.04 4.18
CA PRO A 65 19.53 11.73 4.77
C PRO A 65 18.56 11.35 5.90
N ALA A 66 18.02 12.34 6.63
CA ALA A 66 17.04 12.11 7.69
C ALA A 66 15.71 11.58 7.12
N ILE A 67 15.34 11.99 5.91
CA ILE A 67 14.13 11.56 5.22
C ILE A 67 14.40 10.29 4.41
N SER A 68 15.44 10.29 3.58
CA SER A 68 15.73 9.14 2.71
C SER A 68 16.07 7.86 3.47
N SER A 69 16.60 7.97 4.69
CA SER A 69 16.83 6.80 5.55
C SER A 69 15.55 6.18 6.13
N MET A 70 14.42 6.88 6.08
CA MET A 70 13.12 6.33 6.51
C MET A 70 12.54 5.36 5.48
N ASP A 71 12.86 5.55 4.19
CA ASP A 71 12.33 4.76 3.08
C ASP A 71 13.40 4.50 2.00
N PRO A 72 14.52 3.87 2.37
CA PRO A 72 15.72 3.86 1.52
C PRO A 72 15.53 3.14 0.18
N VAL A 73 14.79 2.04 0.14
CA VAL A 73 14.55 1.28 -1.10
C VAL A 73 13.58 2.03 -2.02
N ARG A 74 12.51 2.62 -1.49
CA ARG A 74 11.53 3.36 -2.30
C ARG A 74 12.13 4.62 -2.91
N PHE A 75 12.98 5.33 -2.18
CA PHE A 75 13.72 6.47 -2.73
C PHE A 75 14.77 6.03 -3.77
N ASP A 76 15.45 4.90 -3.56
CA ASP A 76 16.37 4.35 -4.57
C ASP A 76 15.63 3.92 -5.85
N ILE A 77 14.43 3.32 -5.71
CA ILE A 77 13.53 3.02 -6.82
C ILE A 77 13.12 4.31 -7.55
N MET A 78 12.68 5.34 -6.83
CA MET A 78 12.31 6.62 -7.43
C MET A 78 13.49 7.26 -8.19
N LYS A 79 14.69 7.17 -7.64
CA LYS A 79 15.90 7.67 -8.29
C LYS A 79 16.18 6.95 -9.63
N ARG A 80 15.95 5.63 -9.69
CA ARG A 80 16.23 4.81 -10.89
C ARG A 80 15.11 4.84 -11.92
N PHE A 81 13.86 4.85 -11.47
CA PHE A 81 12.69 4.70 -12.33
C PHE A 81 11.85 5.98 -12.44
N SER A 82 12.23 7.06 -11.75
CA SER A 82 11.61 8.39 -11.77
C SER A 82 10.27 8.50 -11.05
N TYR A 83 9.69 7.42 -10.56
CA TYR A 83 8.40 7.38 -9.89
C TYR A 83 8.51 6.74 -8.51
N PHE A 84 7.77 7.29 -7.55
CA PHE A 84 7.64 6.70 -6.23
C PHE A 84 6.64 5.55 -6.27
N VAL A 85 6.86 4.53 -5.43
CA VAL A 85 6.06 3.30 -5.43
C VAL A 85 5.28 3.18 -4.13
N THR A 86 4.12 2.54 -4.16
CA THR A 86 3.40 2.13 -2.95
C THR A 86 4.14 0.99 -2.24
N GLU A 87 3.69 0.62 -1.04
CA GLU A 87 4.30 -0.39 -0.17
C GLU A 87 5.50 0.13 0.62
N SER A 88 6.03 -0.68 1.53
CA SER A 88 7.21 -0.35 2.33
C SER A 88 8.52 -0.64 1.59
N SER A 89 9.60 -0.01 2.04
CA SER A 89 10.95 -0.30 1.54
C SER A 89 11.37 -1.76 1.72
N GLU A 90 10.94 -2.40 2.81
CA GLU A 90 11.23 -3.80 3.11
C GLU A 90 10.64 -4.73 2.05
N HIS A 91 9.31 -4.64 1.84
CA HIS A 91 8.63 -5.50 0.88
C HIS A 91 9.00 -5.18 -0.57
N MET A 92 9.23 -3.91 -0.90
CA MET A 92 9.70 -3.57 -2.24
C MET A 92 11.08 -4.17 -2.55
N SER A 93 11.94 -4.34 -1.54
CA SER A 93 13.21 -5.02 -1.71
C SER A 93 13.06 -6.51 -2.05
N GLU A 94 11.95 -7.13 -1.65
CA GLU A 94 11.61 -8.52 -1.93
C GLU A 94 10.94 -8.70 -3.30
N TYR A 95 10.13 -7.72 -3.73
CA TYR A 95 9.37 -7.81 -4.98
C TYR A 95 10.19 -7.55 -6.23
N VAL A 96 11.29 -6.83 -6.13
CA VAL A 96 12.19 -6.57 -7.26
C VAL A 96 13.52 -7.30 -7.11
N PRO A 97 14.08 -7.88 -8.17
CA PRO A 97 15.23 -8.80 -8.07
C PRO A 97 16.57 -8.12 -7.83
N PHE A 98 16.60 -6.80 -7.63
CA PHE A 98 17.86 -6.03 -7.63
C PHE A 98 18.51 -5.92 -6.26
N TYR A 99 17.73 -6.08 -5.17
CA TYR A 99 18.18 -5.74 -3.82
C TYR A 99 18.63 -6.94 -3.00
N ILE A 100 17.71 -7.86 -2.65
CA ILE A 100 18.01 -8.95 -1.71
C ILE A 100 19.00 -9.99 -2.22
N LYS A 101 19.28 -10.02 -3.52
CA LYS A 101 20.28 -10.90 -4.14
C LYS A 101 21.69 -10.31 -4.12
N ASN A 102 21.83 -9.05 -3.72
CA ASN A 102 23.09 -8.34 -3.69
C ASN A 102 23.43 -7.91 -2.24
N PRO A 103 24.40 -8.57 -1.58
CA PRO A 103 24.78 -8.22 -0.21
C PRO A 103 25.17 -6.75 -0.05
N ALA A 104 25.84 -6.15 -1.04
CA ALA A 104 26.24 -4.74 -0.97
C ALA A 104 25.02 -3.78 -0.98
N GLU A 105 23.95 -4.12 -1.70
CA GLU A 105 22.71 -3.34 -1.68
C GLU A 105 21.95 -3.52 -0.37
N ILE A 106 21.96 -4.73 0.21
CA ILE A 106 21.40 -5.02 1.52
C ILE A 106 22.05 -4.13 2.58
N ASP A 107 23.37 -4.09 2.60
CA ASP A 107 24.13 -3.29 3.57
C ASP A 107 23.92 -1.79 3.33
N ARG A 108 23.97 -1.34 2.08
CA ARG A 108 23.80 0.07 1.69
C ARG A 108 22.45 0.62 2.10
N LEU A 109 21.39 -0.16 1.88
CA LEU A 109 20.00 0.25 2.13
C LEU A 109 19.46 -0.25 3.47
N LYS A 110 20.28 -0.95 4.26
CA LYS A 110 19.92 -1.52 5.56
C LYS A 110 18.64 -2.37 5.51
N ILE A 111 18.55 -3.23 4.49
CA ILE A 111 17.37 -4.07 4.26
C ILE A 111 17.27 -5.15 5.33
N PRO A 112 16.14 -5.27 6.05
CA PRO A 112 15.95 -6.27 7.09
C PRO A 112 15.63 -7.65 6.49
N ILE A 113 16.62 -8.48 6.23
CA ILE A 113 16.49 -9.79 5.55
C ILE A 113 15.62 -10.82 6.31
N ARG A 114 15.41 -10.67 7.60
CA ARG A 114 14.68 -11.63 8.43
C ARG A 114 13.42 -11.09 9.08
N GLU A 115 12.90 -9.99 8.57
CA GLU A 115 11.74 -9.32 9.14
C GLU A 115 10.54 -10.28 9.24
N TYR A 116 10.28 -11.07 8.20
CA TYR A 116 9.18 -12.01 8.16
C TYR A 116 9.27 -13.09 9.26
N LEU A 117 10.46 -13.62 9.54
CA LEU A 117 10.66 -14.59 10.62
C LEU A 117 10.36 -13.98 11.99
N THR A 118 10.84 -12.76 12.23
CA THR A 118 10.54 -12.01 13.45
C THR A 118 9.04 -11.72 13.60
N ARG A 119 8.36 -11.43 12.50
CA ARG A 119 6.90 -11.24 12.45
C ARG A 119 6.16 -12.54 12.77
N LEU A 120 6.59 -13.68 12.22
CA LEU A 120 6.01 -14.99 12.52
C LEU A 120 6.15 -15.35 14.00
N GLU A 121 7.32 -15.14 14.60
CA GLU A 121 7.53 -15.39 16.02
C GLU A 121 6.61 -14.55 16.91
N ARG A 122 6.43 -13.26 16.57
CA ARG A 122 5.47 -12.39 17.26
C ARG A 122 4.03 -12.87 17.10
N HIS A 123 3.62 -13.27 15.89
CA HIS A 123 2.27 -13.76 15.63
C HIS A 123 2.00 -15.08 16.35
N ALA A 124 2.96 -16.02 16.35
CA ALA A 124 2.83 -17.28 17.06
C ALA A 124 2.64 -17.04 18.56
N ARG A 125 3.44 -16.14 19.15
CA ARG A 125 3.31 -15.76 20.55
C ARG A 125 1.98 -15.08 20.88
N ALA A 126 1.52 -14.15 20.01
CA ALA A 126 0.23 -13.52 20.17
C ALA A 126 -0.92 -14.55 20.11
N TYR A 127 -0.86 -15.49 19.16
CA TYR A 127 -1.84 -16.58 19.06
C TYR A 127 -1.93 -17.42 20.33
N GLU A 128 -0.80 -17.80 20.92
CA GLU A 128 -0.79 -18.57 22.17
C GLU A 128 -1.44 -17.80 23.32
N ILE A 129 -1.16 -16.50 23.44
CA ILE A 129 -1.77 -15.63 24.45
C ILE A 129 -3.29 -15.56 24.25
N TYR A 130 -3.76 -15.33 23.03
CA TYR A 130 -5.22 -15.27 22.73
C TYR A 130 -5.91 -16.59 22.95
N ARG A 131 -5.29 -17.70 22.54
CA ARG A 131 -5.78 -19.05 22.79
C ARG A 131 -5.94 -19.29 24.29
N ASP A 132 -4.96 -18.92 25.10
CA ASP A 132 -5.00 -19.11 26.55
C ASP A 132 -6.10 -18.25 27.20
N VAL A 133 -6.23 -16.99 26.80
CA VAL A 133 -7.32 -16.10 27.24
C VAL A 133 -8.68 -16.71 26.89
N TYR A 134 -8.86 -17.19 25.66
CA TYR A 134 -10.11 -17.78 25.21
C TYR A 134 -10.45 -19.10 25.92
N ILE A 135 -9.48 -20.03 26.00
CA ILE A 135 -9.70 -21.36 26.58
C ILE A 135 -9.88 -21.30 28.11
N LYS A 136 -9.11 -20.44 28.77
CA LYS A 136 -9.19 -20.30 30.24
C LYS A 136 -10.36 -19.46 30.70
N GLY A 137 -11.15 -18.91 29.77
CA GLY A 137 -12.27 -18.03 30.09
C GLY A 137 -11.86 -16.79 30.89
N LEU A 138 -10.61 -16.36 30.71
CA LEU A 138 -10.12 -15.18 31.39
C LEU A 138 -10.87 -13.97 30.85
N THR A 139 -11.55 -13.25 31.74
CA THR A 139 -12.20 -12.01 31.39
C THR A 139 -11.14 -11.03 30.94
N TYR A 140 -11.29 -10.54 29.71
CA TYR A 140 -10.42 -9.52 29.16
C TYR A 140 -10.41 -8.30 30.09
N ARG A 141 -9.29 -8.02 30.72
CA ARG A 141 -9.13 -6.77 31.48
C ARG A 141 -8.59 -5.70 30.53
N LYS A 142 -9.19 -4.52 30.55
CA LYS A 142 -8.76 -3.38 29.73
C LYS A 142 -7.26 -3.09 29.87
N SER A 143 -6.72 -3.25 31.08
CA SER A 143 -5.29 -3.10 31.36
C SER A 143 -4.39 -4.14 30.68
N GLU A 144 -4.88 -5.38 30.48
CA GLU A 144 -4.13 -6.43 29.78
C GLU A 144 -4.22 -6.24 28.26
N GLY A 145 -5.33 -5.68 27.76
CA GLY A 145 -5.50 -5.31 26.37
C GLY A 145 -4.65 -4.11 25.94
N GLU A 146 -4.49 -3.15 26.83
CA GLU A 146 -3.58 -2.02 26.61
C GLU A 146 -2.13 -2.46 26.50
N ILE A 147 -1.75 -3.56 27.19
CA ILE A 147 -0.39 -4.13 27.11
C ILE A 147 -0.23 -5.00 25.86
N LEU A 148 -1.25 -5.72 25.44
CA LEU A 148 -1.16 -6.68 24.33
C LEU A 148 -1.41 -6.04 22.95
N TYR A 149 -2.34 -5.13 22.87
CA TYR A 149 -2.77 -4.53 21.60
C TYR A 149 -1.67 -3.67 20.93
N PRO A 150 -1.02 -2.73 21.62
CA PRO A 150 0.00 -1.88 20.99
C PRO A 150 1.25 -2.66 20.57
N GLN A 151 1.67 -3.65 21.36
CA GLN A 151 2.90 -4.40 21.10
C GLN A 151 2.79 -5.39 19.95
N TYR A 152 1.60 -5.95 19.71
CA TYR A 152 1.42 -7.05 18.76
C TYR A 152 0.75 -6.65 17.46
N PHE A 153 -0.04 -5.57 17.44
CA PHE A 153 -0.78 -5.14 16.26
C PHE A 153 -0.46 -3.72 15.78
N GLY A 154 0.39 -2.98 16.50
CA GLY A 154 0.74 -1.60 16.14
C GLY A 154 -0.46 -0.63 16.14
N VAL A 155 -1.55 -1.01 16.81
CA VAL A 155 -2.72 -0.17 16.95
C VAL A 155 -2.53 0.71 18.18
N ASP A 156 -2.37 2.00 17.97
CA ASP A 156 -2.43 2.97 19.05
C ASP A 156 -3.90 3.09 19.51
N SER A 157 -4.20 2.46 20.67
CA SER A 157 -5.54 2.45 21.25
C SER A 157 -5.97 3.79 21.84
N SER A 158 -5.12 4.80 21.80
CA SER A 158 -5.42 6.16 22.30
C SER A 158 -6.17 7.01 21.29
N ALA A 159 -6.25 6.62 20.05
CA ALA A 159 -6.99 7.32 19.02
C ALA A 159 -8.34 6.61 18.77
N GLU A 160 -9.43 7.22 19.18
CA GLU A 160 -10.74 7.04 18.54
C GLU A 160 -10.69 7.60 17.10
N GLU A 161 -9.67 7.25 16.33
CA GLU A 161 -9.68 7.49 14.90
C GLU A 161 -10.69 6.53 14.30
N MET A 162 -11.78 7.10 13.79
CA MET A 162 -12.67 6.39 12.88
C MET A 162 -11.78 5.67 11.87
N THR A 163 -11.85 4.35 11.86
CA THR A 163 -11.12 3.54 10.90
C THR A 163 -11.43 4.08 9.50
N LYS A 164 -10.41 4.45 8.75
CA LYS A 164 -10.56 4.89 7.35
C LYS A 164 -10.81 3.68 6.44
N GLU A 165 -11.83 2.89 6.83
CA GLU A 165 -12.19 1.68 6.11
C GLU A 165 -13.04 2.01 4.89
N TYR A 166 -12.53 1.77 3.70
CA TYR A 166 -13.25 1.95 2.44
C TYR A 166 -14.56 1.18 2.37
N ALA A 167 -14.69 0.06 3.07
CA ALA A 167 -15.87 -0.79 3.03
C ALA A 167 -17.14 -0.02 3.40
N ILE A 168 -17.08 0.87 4.40
CA ILE A 168 -18.22 1.68 4.84
C ILE A 168 -18.63 2.68 3.75
N GLU A 169 -17.66 3.38 3.16
CA GLU A 169 -17.92 4.33 2.06
C GLU A 169 -18.49 3.61 0.83
N ILE A 170 -17.97 2.44 0.50
CA ILE A 170 -18.47 1.61 -0.60
C ILE A 170 -19.92 1.20 -0.33
N ILE A 171 -20.24 0.71 0.87
CA ILE A 171 -21.60 0.29 1.23
C ILE A 171 -22.56 1.49 1.18
N ASP A 172 -22.18 2.63 1.77
CA ASP A 172 -22.98 3.86 1.74
C ASP A 172 -23.24 4.33 0.29
N SER A 173 -22.22 4.27 -0.55
CA SER A 173 -22.32 4.64 -1.96
C SER A 173 -23.28 3.73 -2.74
N PHE A 174 -23.27 2.44 -2.49
CA PHE A 174 -24.22 1.50 -3.10
C PHE A 174 -25.63 1.73 -2.62
N VAL A 175 -25.84 1.84 -1.31
CA VAL A 175 -27.18 1.90 -0.70
C VAL A 175 -27.86 3.25 -0.99
N ASN A 176 -27.11 4.34 -0.89
CA ASN A 176 -27.64 5.70 -1.00
C ASN A 176 -27.39 6.34 -2.37
N ASN A 177 -26.84 5.58 -3.33
CA ASN A 177 -26.46 6.07 -4.67
C ASN A 177 -25.62 7.35 -4.62
N ARG A 178 -24.72 7.44 -3.66
CA ARG A 178 -23.71 8.51 -3.56
C ARG A 178 -22.48 8.09 -4.36
N THR A 179 -21.78 9.06 -4.93
CA THR A 179 -20.54 8.76 -5.64
C THR A 179 -19.35 9.00 -4.73
N CYS A 180 -18.50 7.98 -4.60
CA CYS A 180 -17.17 8.11 -3.99
C CYS A 180 -16.10 7.56 -4.94
N GLU A 181 -14.86 7.98 -4.71
CA GLU A 181 -13.67 7.43 -5.37
C GLU A 181 -12.86 6.66 -4.34
N VAL A 182 -12.52 5.41 -4.66
CA VAL A 182 -11.68 4.55 -3.84
C VAL A 182 -10.60 3.92 -4.70
N TYR A 183 -9.46 3.58 -4.10
CA TYR A 183 -8.48 2.72 -4.76
C TYR A 183 -8.84 1.27 -4.49
N ALA A 184 -9.03 0.49 -5.54
CA ALA A 184 -9.42 -0.91 -5.42
C ALA A 184 -8.62 -1.80 -6.38
N ILE A 185 -8.51 -3.06 -5.99
CA ILE A 185 -7.88 -4.11 -6.81
C ILE A 185 -9.00 -4.76 -7.61
N VAL A 186 -8.92 -4.61 -8.92
CA VAL A 186 -9.91 -5.07 -9.88
C VAL A 186 -9.24 -5.73 -11.09
N GLU A 187 -9.99 -6.51 -11.84
CA GLU A 187 -9.54 -6.99 -13.14
C GLU A 187 -9.27 -5.81 -14.08
N ASN A 188 -8.12 -5.80 -14.75
CA ASN A 188 -7.64 -4.67 -15.54
C ASN A 188 -8.63 -4.22 -16.62
N ARG A 189 -9.12 -5.14 -17.43
CA ARG A 189 -10.07 -4.87 -18.53
C ARG A 189 -9.74 -3.64 -19.37
N GLY A 190 -8.44 -3.30 -19.45
CA GLY A 190 -7.95 -2.14 -20.20
C GLY A 190 -7.85 -0.84 -19.39
N ALA A 191 -8.07 -0.86 -18.08
CA ALA A 191 -7.85 0.31 -17.22
C ALA A 191 -6.39 0.79 -17.28
N ILE A 192 -5.45 -0.15 -17.39
CA ILE A 192 -4.04 0.09 -17.71
C ILE A 192 -3.75 -0.59 -19.05
N GLU A 193 -3.52 0.20 -20.10
CA GLU A 193 -3.48 -0.26 -21.49
C GLU A 193 -2.35 -1.28 -21.78
N ASN A 194 -1.19 -1.11 -21.16
CA ASN A 194 0.01 -1.91 -21.40
C ASN A 194 0.25 -3.01 -20.34
N LEU A 195 -0.80 -3.38 -19.61
CA LEU A 195 -0.83 -4.59 -18.77
C LEU A 195 -1.86 -5.59 -19.30
N PRO A 196 -1.70 -6.90 -19.01
CA PRO A 196 -2.63 -7.93 -19.48
C PRO A 196 -4.07 -7.66 -19.05
N PHE A 197 -5.02 -7.94 -19.94
CA PHE A 197 -6.46 -7.67 -19.73
C PHE A 197 -7.02 -8.35 -18.48
N ALA A 198 -6.58 -9.58 -18.18
CA ALA A 198 -7.02 -10.37 -17.03
C ALA A 198 -6.18 -10.14 -15.75
N ALA A 199 -5.15 -9.26 -15.79
CA ALA A 199 -4.36 -8.97 -14.60
C ALA A 199 -5.21 -8.28 -13.53
N GLN A 200 -4.88 -8.51 -12.25
CA GLN A 200 -5.45 -7.75 -11.15
C GLN A 200 -4.63 -6.47 -10.95
N VAL A 201 -5.27 -5.32 -11.11
CA VAL A 201 -4.63 -4.01 -11.01
C VAL A 201 -5.23 -3.18 -9.88
N GLU A 202 -4.40 -2.37 -9.25
CA GLU A 202 -4.82 -1.38 -8.25
C GLU A 202 -4.91 -0.01 -8.92
N VAL A 203 -6.12 0.50 -9.02
CA VAL A 203 -6.44 1.74 -9.74
C VAL A 203 -7.54 2.51 -9.00
N PRO A 204 -7.68 3.83 -9.24
CA PRO A 204 -8.85 4.55 -8.76
C PRO A 204 -10.13 3.98 -9.40
N CYS A 205 -11.17 3.84 -8.59
CA CYS A 205 -12.46 3.33 -8.98
C CYS A 205 -13.57 4.28 -8.52
N ILE A 206 -14.54 4.54 -9.40
CA ILE A 206 -15.75 5.26 -9.05
C ILE A 206 -16.80 4.27 -8.58
N VAL A 207 -17.34 4.49 -7.38
CA VAL A 207 -18.37 3.66 -6.75
C VAL A 207 -19.65 4.46 -6.61
N ASN A 208 -20.78 3.87 -6.99
CA ASN A 208 -22.13 4.39 -6.74
C ASN A 208 -23.17 3.27 -6.84
N GLY A 209 -24.48 3.58 -6.78
CA GLY A 209 -25.55 2.60 -6.88
C GLY A 209 -25.56 1.71 -8.14
N ASN A 210 -24.80 2.09 -9.18
CA ASN A 210 -24.63 1.28 -10.40
C ASN A 210 -23.41 0.34 -10.35
N GLY A 211 -22.69 0.30 -9.25
CA GLY A 211 -21.54 -0.60 -9.08
C GLY A 211 -20.20 0.14 -8.98
N ILE A 212 -19.13 -0.63 -9.14
CA ILE A 212 -17.74 -0.17 -9.09
C ILE A 212 -17.20 -0.17 -10.51
N ARG A 213 -16.57 0.93 -10.90
CA ARG A 213 -16.00 1.12 -12.23
C ARG A 213 -14.57 1.66 -12.13
N PRO A 214 -13.56 0.95 -12.67
CA PRO A 214 -12.21 1.45 -12.73
C PRO A 214 -12.12 2.69 -13.62
N VAL A 215 -11.27 3.61 -13.21
CA VAL A 215 -10.88 4.75 -14.03
C VAL A 215 -9.79 4.30 -15.01
N CYS A 216 -9.95 4.69 -16.29
CA CYS A 216 -8.91 4.41 -17.28
C CYS A 216 -7.70 5.33 -17.04
N ILE A 217 -6.54 4.70 -16.85
CA ILE A 217 -5.27 5.39 -16.57
C ILE A 217 -4.46 5.63 -17.84
N GLY A 218 -4.73 4.84 -18.89
CA GLY A 218 -3.86 4.76 -20.06
C GLY A 218 -2.66 3.85 -19.86
N ALA A 219 -1.58 4.06 -20.60
CA ALA A 219 -0.38 3.25 -20.47
C ALA A 219 0.51 3.73 -19.33
N LEU A 220 1.01 2.80 -18.52
CA LEU A 220 2.11 3.08 -17.59
C LEU A 220 3.39 3.42 -18.36
N PRO A 221 4.31 4.23 -17.80
CA PRO A 221 5.69 4.31 -18.28
C PRO A 221 6.28 2.89 -18.45
N SER A 222 6.96 2.63 -19.56
CA SER A 222 7.37 1.28 -19.97
C SER A 222 8.23 0.55 -18.92
N GLN A 223 9.11 1.28 -18.22
CA GLN A 223 9.95 0.74 -17.16
C GLN A 223 9.12 0.26 -15.95
N LEU A 224 8.00 0.93 -15.64
CA LEU A 224 7.11 0.56 -14.56
C LEU A 224 6.24 -0.64 -14.94
N ALA A 225 5.72 -0.63 -16.16
CA ALA A 225 4.97 -1.77 -16.71
C ALA A 225 5.83 -3.04 -16.72
N ALA A 226 7.10 -2.95 -17.07
CA ALA A 226 8.03 -4.08 -17.07
C ALA A 226 8.21 -4.69 -15.67
N LEU A 227 8.30 -3.86 -14.62
CA LEU A 227 8.36 -4.33 -13.24
C LEU A 227 7.05 -4.99 -12.81
N ASN A 228 5.91 -4.39 -13.10
CA ASN A 228 4.60 -4.99 -12.83
C ASN A 228 4.43 -6.32 -13.56
N MET A 229 4.84 -6.41 -14.84
CA MET A 229 4.75 -7.64 -15.64
C MET A 229 5.50 -8.81 -15.01
N SER A 230 6.64 -8.58 -14.39
CA SER A 230 7.40 -9.65 -13.73
C SER A 230 6.59 -10.32 -12.61
N GLN A 231 5.85 -9.54 -11.82
CA GLN A 231 4.99 -10.04 -10.75
C GLN A 231 3.67 -10.63 -11.26
N ILE A 232 3.08 -10.03 -12.29
CA ILE A 232 1.88 -10.57 -12.94
C ILE A 232 2.15 -11.98 -13.48
N GLN A 233 3.31 -12.20 -14.09
CA GLN A 233 3.69 -13.54 -14.58
C GLN A 233 3.85 -14.56 -13.45
N VAL A 234 4.42 -14.17 -12.32
CA VAL A 234 4.50 -15.04 -11.14
C VAL A 234 3.10 -15.40 -10.63
N GLN A 235 2.20 -14.43 -10.55
CA GLN A 235 0.81 -14.66 -10.12
C GLN A 235 0.04 -15.59 -11.09
N GLN A 236 0.33 -15.55 -12.38
CA GLN A 236 -0.29 -16.41 -13.39
C GLN A 236 0.23 -17.84 -13.36
N LEU A 237 1.40 -18.09 -12.79
CA LEU A 237 2.01 -19.40 -12.65
C LEU A 237 1.65 -20.11 -11.33
N ALA A 238 1.09 -19.38 -10.36
CA ALA A 238 0.66 -19.89 -9.07
C ALA A 238 -0.78 -20.41 -9.11
#